data_070627ec2a90b3aa7f9e516c9c93c47b
#
_entry.id   070627ec2a90b3aa7f9e516c9c93c47b
#
_cell.length_a   1.000
_cell.length_b   1.000
_cell.length_c   1.000
_cell.angle_alpha   90.00
_cell.angle_beta   90.00
_cell.angle_gamma   90.00
#
_symmetry.space_group_name_H-M   'P 1'
#
loop_
_entity.id
_entity.type
_entity.pdbx_description
1 polymer ?
#
loop_
_entity_poly.entity_id
_entity_poly.type
_entity_poly.pdbx_seq_one_letter_code
_entity_poly.pdbx_strand_id
1 'polypeptide(L)'
;MVGRSNLSRRRFERLVRRALAALPEEFRSRLENVAVVIEDEPPEDMPDTLGLYEGIPLTERSLADVTLPDVITIFKGPIERTCHTEEDIEDEVRLTVLHEVGHFFGLEEAQLE
;
A
#
# COMPACT_ATOMS: atom_id res chain seq x y z
N MET A 1 8.36 4.62 27.82
CA MET A 1 8.31 4.58 27.15
C MET A 1 8.41 4.08 25.98
N VAL A 2 8.33 3.88 25.44
CA VAL A 2 8.39 3.32 24.58
C VAL A 2 8.97 3.61 23.44
N GLY A 3 9.72 3.16 22.90
CA GLY A 3 10.48 3.48 21.80
C GLY A 3 9.86 3.35 20.47
N ARG A 4 8.63 3.05 20.44
CA ARG A 4 7.97 2.82 19.17
C ARG A 4 6.91 3.87 18.91
N SER A 5 6.87 4.39 17.68
CA SER A 5 5.83 5.33 17.30
C SER A 5 4.54 4.59 17.00
N ASN A 6 3.43 5.17 17.40
CA ASN A 6 2.13 4.56 17.22
C ASN A 6 1.15 5.68 16.87
N LEU A 7 0.84 5.82 15.61
CA LEU A 7 0.00 6.91 15.12
C LEU A 7 -1.48 6.58 15.23
N SER A 8 -2.31 7.61 15.35
CA SER A 8 -3.73 7.42 15.23
C SER A 8 -4.05 6.94 13.82
N ARG A 9 -5.19 6.27 13.68
CA ARG A 9 -5.60 5.81 12.35
C ARG A 9 -5.75 6.97 11.38
N ARG A 10 -6.32 8.07 11.84
CA ARG A 10 -6.49 9.25 10.99
C ARG A 10 -5.17 9.79 10.48
N ARG A 11 -4.17 9.82 11.36
CA ARG A 11 -2.85 10.32 10.97
C ARG A 11 -2.19 9.37 9.99
N PHE A 12 -2.33 8.06 10.22
CA PHE A 12 -1.80 7.06 9.32
C PHE A 12 -2.46 7.17 7.95
N GLU A 13 -3.78 7.34 7.92
CA GLU A 13 -4.51 7.52 6.65
C GLU A 13 -3.98 8.72 5.88
N ARG A 14 -3.64 9.78 6.59
CA ARG A 14 -3.10 10.99 5.96
C ARG A 14 -1.77 10.70 5.28
N LEU A 15 -0.94 9.90 5.92
CA LEU A 15 0.34 9.50 5.33
C LEU A 15 0.13 8.67 4.07
N VAL A 16 -0.82 7.77 4.09
CA VAL A 16 -1.13 6.96 2.91
C VAL A 16 -1.62 7.85 1.76
N ARG A 17 -2.52 8.78 2.05
CA ARG A 17 -3.02 9.70 1.03
C ARG A 17 -1.89 10.55 0.46
N ARG A 18 -0.96 10.97 1.31
CA ARG A 18 0.18 11.77 0.88
C ARG A 18 1.09 10.98 -0.04
N ALA A 19 1.29 9.69 0.29
CA ALA A 19 2.11 8.82 -0.54
C ALA A 19 1.49 8.65 -1.93
N LEU A 20 0.18 8.46 -1.98
CA LEU A 20 -0.53 8.33 -3.24
C LEU A 20 -0.45 9.61 -4.06
N ALA A 21 -0.60 10.76 -3.40
CA ALA A 21 -0.54 12.04 -4.08
C ALA A 21 0.84 12.35 -4.64
N ALA A 22 1.87 11.73 -4.10
CA ALA A 22 3.25 11.95 -4.55
C ALA A 22 3.60 11.14 -5.79
N LEU A 23 2.74 10.20 -6.19
CA LEU A 23 2.98 9.42 -7.41
C LEU A 23 2.88 10.31 -8.64
N PRO A 24 3.64 10.00 -9.70
CA PRO A 24 3.48 10.74 -10.96
C PRO A 24 2.05 10.69 -11.46
N GLU A 25 1.64 11.76 -12.12
CA GLU A 25 0.26 11.89 -12.62
C GLU A 25 -0.14 10.72 -13.50
N GLU A 26 0.78 10.25 -14.33
CA GLU A 26 0.48 9.16 -15.24
C GLU A 26 0.11 7.87 -14.51
N PHE A 27 0.62 7.67 -13.29
CA PHE A 27 0.26 6.52 -12.49
C PHE A 27 -1.03 6.78 -11.71
N ARG A 28 -1.16 7.99 -11.14
CA ARG A 28 -2.33 8.31 -10.33
C ARG A 28 -3.62 8.22 -11.13
N SER A 29 -3.59 8.65 -12.38
CA SER A 29 -4.79 8.65 -13.20
C SER A 29 -5.30 7.24 -13.48
N ARG A 30 -4.43 6.25 -13.41
CA ARG A 30 -4.82 4.86 -13.65
C ARG A 30 -5.31 4.14 -12.41
N LEU A 31 -5.24 4.80 -11.26
CA LEU A 31 -5.68 4.20 -9.99
C LEU A 31 -7.12 4.54 -9.65
N GLU A 32 -7.89 5.11 -10.55
CA GLU A 32 -9.25 5.56 -10.26
C GLU A 32 -10.16 4.46 -9.75
N ASN A 33 -9.98 3.23 -10.25
CA ASN A 33 -10.82 2.12 -9.83
C ASN A 33 -10.13 1.21 -8.82
N VAL A 34 -9.09 1.71 -8.18
CA VAL A 34 -8.38 0.94 -7.16
C VAL A 34 -8.78 1.47 -5.79
N ALA A 35 -9.29 0.59 -4.95
CA ALA A 35 -9.59 0.95 -3.57
C ALA A 35 -8.33 0.80 -2.75
N VAL A 36 -7.98 1.83 -1.98
CA VAL A 36 -6.86 1.75 -1.06
C VAL A 36 -7.41 1.79 0.34
N VAL A 37 -7.20 0.72 1.09
CA VAL A 37 -7.75 0.58 2.44
C VAL A 37 -6.64 0.34 3.44
N ILE A 38 -6.92 0.64 4.70
CA ILE A 38 -5.98 0.45 5.78
C ILE A 38 -6.59 -0.54 6.77
N GLU A 39 -5.83 -1.57 7.09
CA GLU A 39 -6.21 -2.54 8.10
C GLU A 39 -5.16 -2.51 9.19
N ASP A 40 -5.57 -2.88 10.40
CA ASP A 40 -4.62 -2.87 11.52
C ASP A 40 -3.62 -4.00 11.40
N GLU A 41 -4.09 -5.21 11.08
CA GLU A 41 -3.22 -6.38 10.98
C GLU A 41 -3.54 -7.20 9.75
N PRO A 42 -2.53 -7.87 9.17
CA PRO A 42 -2.77 -8.75 8.03
C PRO A 42 -3.35 -10.08 8.50
N PRO A 43 -3.74 -10.94 7.54
CA PRO A 43 -4.20 -12.30 7.88
C PRO A 43 -3.15 -13.05 8.70
N GLU A 44 -3.61 -14.00 9.50
CA GLU A 44 -2.73 -14.73 10.41
C GLU A 44 -1.61 -15.49 9.71
N ASP A 45 -1.86 -15.92 8.49
CA ASP A 45 -0.85 -16.66 7.72
C ASP A 45 0.18 -15.72 7.06
N MET A 46 0.02 -14.41 7.22
CA MET A 46 0.94 -13.42 6.65
C MET A 46 1.24 -12.32 7.65
N PRO A 47 1.74 -12.67 8.85
CA PRO A 47 1.81 -11.71 9.97
C PRO A 47 2.75 -10.53 9.76
N ASP A 48 3.73 -10.65 8.90
CA ASP A 48 4.71 -9.58 8.70
C ASP A 48 4.51 -8.81 7.42
N THR A 49 3.39 -9.03 6.74
CA THR A 49 3.10 -8.36 5.48
C THR A 49 2.77 -6.90 5.74
N LEU A 50 3.41 -6.01 4.99
CA LEU A 50 3.20 -4.56 5.16
C LEU A 50 2.08 -4.04 4.27
N GLY A 51 1.86 -4.68 3.11
CA GLY A 51 0.82 -4.31 2.19
C GLY A 51 0.44 -5.48 1.31
N LEU A 52 -0.69 -5.37 0.64
CA LEU A 52 -1.19 -6.47 -0.19
C LEU A 52 -2.01 -5.89 -1.33
N TYR A 53 -1.68 -6.31 -2.55
CA TYR A 53 -2.49 -6.00 -3.71
C TYR A 53 -3.35 -7.20 -4.05
N GLU A 54 -4.65 -6.98 -4.21
CA GLU A 54 -5.57 -8.05 -4.60
C GLU A 54 -6.33 -7.58 -5.84
N GLY A 55 -6.24 -8.37 -6.91
CA GLY A 55 -6.87 -8.03 -8.17
C GLY A 55 -6.15 -8.71 -9.30
N ILE A 56 -6.40 -8.23 -10.51
CA ILE A 56 -5.75 -8.76 -11.70
C ILE A 56 -4.86 -7.64 -12.25
N PRO A 57 -3.53 -7.82 -12.25
CA PRO A 57 -2.63 -6.78 -12.74
C PRO A 57 -2.99 -6.33 -14.15
N LEU A 58 -2.73 -5.07 -14.45
CA LEU A 58 -3.09 -4.51 -15.76
C LEU A 58 -2.53 -5.30 -16.93
N THR A 59 -1.34 -5.86 -16.77
CA THR A 59 -0.70 -6.64 -17.82
C THR A 59 -1.41 -7.94 -18.13
N GLU A 60 -2.31 -8.38 -17.26
CA GLU A 60 -3.00 -9.66 -17.40
C GLU A 60 -4.49 -9.52 -17.59
N ARG A 61 -5.00 -8.30 -17.75
CA ARG A 61 -6.43 -8.05 -17.84
C ARG A 61 -6.99 -8.36 -19.21
N SER A 62 -8.24 -8.81 -19.20
CA SER A 62 -9.05 -8.92 -20.42
C SER A 62 -10.30 -8.09 -20.19
N LEU A 63 -11.13 -7.97 -21.22
CA LEU A 63 -12.37 -7.22 -21.10
C LEU A 63 -13.32 -7.80 -20.07
N ALA A 64 -13.23 -9.11 -19.84
CA ALA A 64 -14.10 -9.77 -18.88
C ALA A 64 -13.75 -9.45 -17.43
N ASP A 65 -12.57 -8.86 -17.18
CA ASP A 65 -12.08 -8.62 -15.84
C ASP A 65 -12.37 -7.20 -15.33
N VAL A 66 -13.20 -6.45 -16.03
CA VAL A 66 -13.38 -5.02 -15.73
C VAL A 66 -14.38 -4.74 -14.62
N THR A 67 -15.08 -5.75 -14.13
CA THR A 67 -16.24 -5.53 -13.27
C THR A 67 -15.96 -5.35 -11.80
N LEU A 68 -14.81 -5.80 -11.30
CA LEU A 68 -14.48 -5.71 -9.88
C LEU A 68 -13.31 -4.77 -9.66
N PRO A 69 -13.39 -3.90 -8.65
CA PRO A 69 -12.27 -3.02 -8.35
C PRO A 69 -11.12 -3.80 -7.73
N ASP A 70 -9.91 -3.34 -8.01
CA ASP A 70 -8.74 -3.87 -7.34
C ASP A 70 -8.63 -3.23 -5.96
N VAL A 71 -7.95 -3.93 -5.05
CA VAL A 71 -7.78 -3.43 -3.69
C VAL A 71 -6.31 -3.48 -3.32
N ILE A 72 -5.82 -2.36 -2.79
CA ILE A 72 -4.51 -2.30 -2.17
C ILE A 72 -4.76 -2.08 -0.68
N THR A 73 -4.25 -2.99 0.15
CA THR A 73 -4.38 -2.88 1.60
C THR A 73 -3.04 -2.54 2.19
N ILE A 74 -3.01 -1.56 3.09
CA ILE A 74 -1.81 -1.16 3.82
C ILE A 74 -2.01 -1.55 5.28
N PHE A 75 -1.09 -2.31 5.85
CA PHE A 75 -1.24 -2.84 7.21
C PHE A 75 -0.49 -1.97 8.20
N LYS A 76 -1.26 -1.26 9.03
CA LYS A 76 -0.72 -0.27 9.97
C LYS A 76 0.17 -0.91 11.03
N GLY A 77 -0.26 -2.01 11.62
CA GLY A 77 0.47 -2.65 12.71
C GLY A 77 1.88 -3.06 12.33
N PRO A 78 2.04 -3.90 11.30
CA PRO A 78 3.39 -4.32 10.89
C PRO A 78 4.30 -3.15 10.52
N ILE A 79 3.76 -2.13 9.83
CA ILE A 79 4.58 -0.98 9.48
C ILE A 79 5.10 -0.29 10.74
N GLU A 80 4.22 -0.06 11.71
CA GLU A 80 4.63 0.62 12.94
C GLU A 80 5.62 -0.20 13.74
N ARG A 81 5.49 -1.53 13.70
CA ARG A 81 6.40 -2.40 14.44
C ARG A 81 7.83 -2.39 13.88
N THR A 82 7.98 -2.04 12.62
CA THR A 82 9.32 -1.99 12.01
C THR A 82 9.97 -0.61 12.09
N CYS A 83 9.25 0.36 12.65
CA CYS A 83 9.69 1.75 12.66
C CYS A 83 9.92 2.24 14.08
N HIS A 84 10.79 3.25 14.23
CA HIS A 84 11.10 3.84 15.52
C HIS A 84 10.58 5.26 15.65
N THR A 85 10.41 5.96 14.53
CA THR A 85 9.96 7.35 14.53
C THR A 85 8.82 7.51 13.55
N GLU A 86 8.11 8.63 13.69
CA GLU A 86 7.05 8.96 12.75
C GLU A 86 7.60 9.14 11.34
N GLU A 87 8.82 9.68 11.24
CA GLU A 87 9.47 9.86 9.95
C GLU A 87 9.73 8.50 9.29
N ASP A 88 10.16 7.52 10.09
CA ASP A 88 10.36 6.17 9.59
C ASP A 88 9.06 5.58 9.06
N ILE A 89 7.96 5.83 9.78
CA ILE A 89 6.66 5.34 9.35
C ILE A 89 6.26 5.97 8.02
N GLU A 90 6.49 7.25 7.87
CA GLU A 90 6.17 7.93 6.62
C GLU A 90 6.95 7.35 5.46
N ASP A 91 8.25 7.10 5.66
CA ASP A 91 9.08 6.51 4.63
C ASP A 91 8.61 5.10 4.28
N GLU A 92 8.29 4.30 5.29
CA GLU A 92 7.85 2.93 5.06
C GLU A 92 6.50 2.89 4.36
N VAL A 93 5.58 3.78 4.73
CA VAL A 93 4.30 3.88 4.05
C VAL A 93 4.51 4.20 2.57
N ARG A 94 5.41 5.14 2.28
CA ARG A 94 5.68 5.52 0.89
C ARG A 94 6.21 4.34 0.08
N LEU A 95 7.16 3.60 0.65
CA LEU A 95 7.73 2.44 -0.02
C LEU A 95 6.69 1.34 -0.21
N THR A 96 5.86 1.10 0.80
CA THR A 96 4.85 0.06 0.72
C THR A 96 3.79 0.40 -0.35
N VAL A 97 3.33 1.66 -0.36
CA VAL A 97 2.38 2.09 -1.37
C VAL A 97 2.96 1.91 -2.76
N LEU A 98 4.21 2.34 -2.95
CA LEU A 98 4.87 2.22 -4.24
C LEU A 98 4.97 0.75 -4.67
N HIS A 99 5.31 -0.12 -3.73
CA HIS A 99 5.44 -1.54 -4.02
C HIS A 99 4.12 -2.16 -4.49
N GLU A 100 3.02 -1.85 -3.78
CA GLU A 100 1.73 -2.42 -4.15
C GLU A 100 1.17 -1.82 -5.43
N VAL A 101 1.43 -0.55 -5.66
CA VAL A 101 1.07 0.10 -6.93
C VAL A 101 1.84 -0.59 -8.07
N GLY A 102 3.10 -0.95 -7.82
CA GLY A 102 3.88 -1.69 -8.80
C GLY A 102 3.22 -3.02 -9.17
N HIS A 103 2.70 -3.73 -8.19
CA HIS A 103 2.00 -4.98 -8.45
C HIS A 103 0.75 -4.75 -9.31
N PHE A 104 0.01 -3.68 -9.03
CA PHE A 104 -1.15 -3.33 -9.85
C PHE A 104 -0.75 -3.13 -11.31
N PHE A 105 0.40 -2.51 -11.56
CA PHE A 105 0.88 -2.29 -12.91
C PHE A 105 1.55 -3.53 -13.51
N GLY A 106 1.64 -4.62 -12.76
CA GLY A 106 2.16 -5.88 -13.27
C GLY A 106 3.67 -5.98 -13.26
N LEU A 107 4.35 -5.17 -12.45
CA LEU A 107 5.81 -5.22 -12.36
C LEU A 107 6.26 -6.40 -11.49
N GLU A 108 7.36 -7.01 -11.89
CA GLU A 108 7.96 -8.07 -11.09
C GLU A 108 8.69 -7.51 -9.89
N GLU A 109 8.86 -8.34 -8.85
CA GLU A 109 9.56 -7.93 -7.64
C GLU A 109 10.90 -7.27 -7.94
N ALA A 110 11.67 -7.87 -8.84
CA ALA A 110 12.98 -7.34 -9.17
C ALA A 110 12.94 -5.95 -9.77
N GLN A 111 11.84 -5.63 -10.44
CA GLN A 111 11.66 -4.33 -11.08
C GLN A 111 11.23 -3.25 -10.08
N LEU A 112 10.79 -3.66 -8.90
CA LEU A 112 10.30 -2.73 -7.88
C LEU A 112 11.42 -2.24 -6.97
N GLU A 113 12.56 -2.83 -7.07
CA GLU A 113 13.72 -2.37 -6.32
C GLU A 113 14.43 -1.25 -7.07
#